data_f47f02f3da695af56d0145f24c147fea
#
_entry.id   f47f02f3da695af56d0145f24c147fea
#
_cell.length_a   1.000
_cell.length_b   1.000
_cell.length_c   1.000
_cell.angle_alpha   90.00
_cell.angle_beta   90.00
_cell.angle_gamma   90.00
#
_symmetry.space_group_name_H-M   'P 1'
#
loop_
_entity.id
_entity.type
_entity.pdbx_description
1 polymer ?
#
loop_
_entity_poly.entity_id
_entity_poly.type
_entity_poly.pdbx_seq_one_letter_code
_entity_poly.pdbx_strand_id
1 'polypeptide(L)'
;MSATAQKPIWLKPSLDWLLVFVPVAFALRYVPAWQNQTALFIVSALAIIPIAGWMGHATGQLAQRMGDGIGGLLNASFGNAAELIIALMALRAGHIGVVKASITGSIIGNLLLVLGVSIFAGGVKYKHQLFNKTAARASCTALILAAAALVIPTVFHHAAAQSPGGWTPAAEQNLSLAIAFVLIATYGAMLVFSLVTHKQLFVGGGAHLGSLRETSASPSAADNDDHGEIWPVGKAIAVLVGATAAVAWISEFLVGAVEAAQHSLGVTEVFVGVIIVATVGNAAEHSTAITMAMKNKMDLALGIAVGSSLQIALFVAPVLVFASYAFPHRLNLEFTIPEVVAVVIAAFVTNQIAGDGESNWLEGVQLLALYLILGVFFYFLPATH
;
A
#
# COMPACT_ATOMS: atom_id res chain seq x y z
N MET A 1 16.15 43.04 -13.89
CA MET A 1 15.43 41.81 -14.25
C MET A 1 16.47 40.70 -14.32
N SER A 2 16.69 39.98 -13.24
CA SER A 2 17.60 38.83 -13.18
C SER A 2 16.86 37.61 -13.64
N ALA A 3 17.23 37.07 -14.80
CA ALA A 3 16.75 35.79 -15.30
C ALA A 3 17.31 34.70 -14.37
N THR A 4 16.51 34.22 -13.43
CA THR A 4 16.83 33.02 -12.69
C THR A 4 16.88 31.85 -13.67
N ALA A 5 18.11 31.40 -13.99
CA ALA A 5 18.34 30.23 -14.83
C ALA A 5 17.55 29.04 -14.22
N GLN A 6 16.52 28.58 -14.91
CA GLN A 6 15.81 27.35 -14.53
C GLN A 6 16.82 26.20 -14.50
N LYS A 7 17.00 25.60 -13.32
CA LYS A 7 17.81 24.39 -13.20
C LYS A 7 17.29 23.32 -14.16
N PRO A 8 18.15 22.64 -14.92
CA PRO A 8 17.71 21.61 -15.84
C PRO A 8 16.92 20.52 -15.08
N ILE A 9 15.85 20.01 -15.69
CA ILE A 9 14.84 19.12 -15.11
C ILE A 9 15.46 17.87 -14.44
N TRP A 10 16.59 17.37 -14.98
CA TRP A 10 17.31 16.21 -14.44
C TRP A 10 18.11 16.49 -13.16
N LEU A 11 18.21 17.73 -12.69
CA LEU A 11 18.83 18.12 -11.41
C LEU A 11 17.80 18.29 -10.27
N LYS A 12 16.50 18.12 -10.53
CA LYS A 12 15.50 18.08 -9.46
C LYS A 12 15.52 16.68 -8.82
N PRO A 13 15.53 16.57 -7.47
CA PRO A 13 15.41 15.29 -6.81
C PRO A 13 14.12 14.58 -7.27
N SER A 14 14.24 13.42 -7.89
CA SER A 14 13.12 12.61 -8.35
C SER A 14 13.35 11.15 -7.93
N LEU A 15 12.27 10.43 -7.62
CA LEU A 15 12.33 8.98 -7.39
C LEU A 15 12.85 8.23 -8.62
N ASP A 16 12.77 8.84 -9.82
CA ASP A 16 13.28 8.25 -11.06
C ASP A 16 14.80 8.00 -11.04
N TRP A 17 15.56 8.66 -10.18
CA TRP A 17 16.99 8.37 -10.02
C TRP A 17 17.24 6.94 -9.53
N LEU A 18 16.27 6.36 -8.83
CA LEU A 18 16.35 4.96 -8.40
C LEU A 18 16.24 3.97 -9.57
N LEU A 19 15.86 4.40 -10.79
CA LEU A 19 15.89 3.55 -11.98
C LEU A 19 17.30 2.99 -12.28
N VAL A 20 18.35 3.62 -11.79
CA VAL A 20 19.73 3.10 -11.87
C VAL A 20 19.86 1.71 -11.22
N PHE A 21 19.01 1.41 -10.23
CA PHE A 21 19.03 0.11 -9.57
C PHE A 21 18.43 -1.02 -10.42
N VAL A 22 17.66 -0.71 -11.46
CA VAL A 22 17.14 -1.72 -12.39
C VAL A 22 18.28 -2.49 -13.08
N PRO A 23 19.18 -1.85 -13.86
CA PRO A 23 20.30 -2.57 -14.47
C PRO A 23 21.25 -3.19 -13.43
N VAL A 24 21.39 -2.59 -12.24
CA VAL A 24 22.22 -3.17 -11.16
C VAL A 24 21.58 -4.46 -10.62
N ALA A 25 20.24 -4.52 -10.46
CA ALA A 25 19.56 -5.75 -10.07
C ALA A 25 19.79 -6.89 -11.09
N PHE A 26 19.69 -6.58 -12.40
CA PHE A 26 20.01 -7.54 -13.46
C PHE A 26 21.47 -7.98 -13.41
N ALA A 27 22.42 -7.06 -13.18
CA ALA A 27 23.82 -7.41 -13.05
C ALA A 27 24.09 -8.32 -11.86
N LEU A 28 23.54 -8.02 -10.68
CA LEU A 28 23.63 -8.85 -9.47
C LEU A 28 23.00 -10.24 -9.66
N ARG A 29 21.96 -10.35 -10.47
CA ARG A 29 21.28 -11.63 -10.74
C ARG A 29 22.04 -12.52 -11.71
N TYR A 30 22.60 -11.96 -12.80
CA TYR A 30 23.09 -12.71 -13.94
C TYR A 30 24.63 -12.71 -14.10
N VAL A 31 25.35 -11.78 -13.47
CA VAL A 31 26.83 -11.75 -13.54
C VAL A 31 27.40 -12.56 -12.37
N PRO A 32 28.01 -13.74 -12.60
CA PRO A 32 28.46 -14.64 -11.53
C PRO A 32 29.42 -13.99 -10.52
N ALA A 33 30.29 -13.08 -10.98
CA ALA A 33 31.25 -12.39 -10.11
C ALA A 33 30.62 -11.38 -9.14
N TRP A 34 29.36 -10.98 -9.36
CA TRP A 34 28.66 -9.96 -8.57
C TRP A 34 27.51 -10.53 -7.74
N GLN A 35 27.26 -11.83 -7.79
CA GLN A 35 26.16 -12.48 -7.10
C GLN A 35 26.27 -12.28 -5.59
N ASN A 36 25.32 -11.50 -5.04
CA ASN A 36 25.12 -11.29 -3.62
C ASN A 36 23.63 -11.17 -3.38
N GLN A 37 23.03 -12.16 -2.70
CA GLN A 37 21.59 -12.24 -2.50
C GLN A 37 21.05 -11.09 -1.64
N THR A 38 21.75 -10.69 -0.57
CA THR A 38 21.35 -9.56 0.26
C THR A 38 21.38 -8.24 -0.52
N ALA A 39 22.43 -8.02 -1.32
CA ALA A 39 22.50 -6.85 -2.21
C ALA A 39 21.39 -6.91 -3.27
N LEU A 40 21.11 -8.10 -3.84
CA LEU A 40 20.04 -8.29 -4.81
C LEU A 40 18.67 -7.94 -4.20
N PHE A 41 18.40 -8.35 -2.95
CA PHE A 41 17.19 -8.00 -2.22
C PHE A 41 17.02 -6.48 -2.10
N ILE A 42 18.03 -5.78 -1.57
CA ILE A 42 18.00 -4.33 -1.34
C ILE A 42 17.87 -3.58 -2.67
N VAL A 43 18.67 -3.95 -3.67
CA VAL A 43 18.67 -3.28 -4.98
C VAL A 43 17.36 -3.50 -5.71
N SER A 44 16.78 -4.71 -5.64
CA SER A 44 15.46 -5.01 -6.22
C SER A 44 14.36 -4.20 -5.54
N ALA A 45 14.39 -4.08 -4.21
CA ALA A 45 13.48 -3.24 -3.46
C ALA A 45 13.54 -1.79 -3.93
N LEU A 46 14.74 -1.20 -4.06
CA LEU A 46 14.92 0.17 -4.53
C LEU A 46 14.52 0.35 -6.00
N ALA A 47 14.71 -0.66 -6.85
CA ALA A 47 14.34 -0.62 -8.27
C ALA A 47 12.83 -0.64 -8.49
N ILE A 48 12.06 -1.32 -7.63
CA ILE A 48 10.59 -1.39 -7.72
C ILE A 48 9.95 -0.02 -7.52
N ILE A 49 10.48 0.81 -6.61
CA ILE A 49 9.90 2.11 -6.22
C ILE A 49 9.56 3.01 -7.43
N PRO A 50 10.51 3.38 -8.30
CA PRO A 50 10.21 4.25 -9.44
C PRO A 50 9.30 3.56 -10.48
N ILE A 51 9.43 2.24 -10.66
CA ILE A 51 8.60 1.51 -11.65
C ILE A 51 7.16 1.45 -11.19
N ALA A 52 6.89 1.22 -9.90
CA ALA A 52 5.56 1.31 -9.31
C ALA A 52 4.98 2.74 -9.46
N GLY A 53 5.79 3.78 -9.28
CA GLY A 53 5.41 5.15 -9.56
C GLY A 53 4.98 5.38 -11.01
N TRP A 54 5.72 4.85 -11.99
CA TRP A 54 5.36 4.93 -13.40
C TRP A 54 4.07 4.16 -13.72
N MET A 55 3.86 3.02 -13.08
CA MET A 55 2.62 2.24 -13.20
C MET A 55 1.41 3.04 -12.69
N GLY A 56 1.52 3.65 -11.51
CA GLY A 56 0.49 4.53 -10.95
C GLY A 56 0.22 5.75 -11.83
N HIS A 57 1.28 6.40 -12.36
CA HIS A 57 1.15 7.53 -13.27
C HIS A 57 0.40 7.15 -14.57
N ALA A 58 0.78 6.03 -15.20
CA ALA A 58 0.11 5.53 -16.41
C ALA A 58 -1.36 5.18 -16.15
N THR A 59 -1.67 4.59 -15.02
CA THR A 59 -3.06 4.32 -14.57
C THR A 59 -3.85 5.62 -14.46
N GLY A 60 -3.29 6.66 -13.84
CA GLY A 60 -3.93 7.98 -13.73
C GLY A 60 -4.17 8.66 -15.05
N GLN A 61 -3.23 8.55 -16.00
CA GLN A 61 -3.39 9.07 -17.36
C GLN A 61 -4.53 8.38 -18.11
N LEU A 62 -4.70 7.06 -17.92
CA LEU A 62 -5.84 6.32 -18.47
C LEU A 62 -7.15 6.70 -17.77
N ALA A 63 -7.16 6.78 -16.47
CA ALA A 63 -8.32 7.13 -15.66
C ALA A 63 -8.91 8.51 -16.05
N GLN A 64 -8.05 9.50 -16.29
CA GLN A 64 -8.48 10.84 -16.74
C GLN A 64 -9.24 10.81 -18.07
N ARG A 65 -8.91 9.87 -18.96
CA ARG A 65 -9.57 9.75 -20.28
C ARG A 65 -10.86 8.95 -20.26
N MET A 66 -11.01 8.03 -19.30
CA MET A 66 -12.15 7.10 -19.26
C MET A 66 -13.34 7.64 -18.46
N GLY A 67 -13.22 8.86 -17.92
CA GLY A 67 -14.26 9.51 -17.12
C GLY A 67 -14.36 8.96 -15.69
N ASP A 68 -15.20 9.61 -14.86
CA ASP A 68 -15.19 9.43 -13.40
C ASP A 68 -15.51 8.00 -12.93
N GLY A 69 -16.44 7.31 -13.60
CA GLY A 69 -16.83 5.95 -13.20
C GLY A 69 -15.77 4.90 -13.52
N ILE A 70 -15.40 4.78 -14.80
CA ILE A 70 -14.41 3.78 -15.26
C ILE A 70 -13.01 4.16 -14.78
N GLY A 71 -12.67 5.44 -14.82
CA GLY A 71 -11.39 5.94 -14.32
C GLY A 71 -11.21 5.67 -12.83
N GLY A 72 -12.26 5.88 -12.02
CA GLY A 72 -12.24 5.53 -10.60
C GLY A 72 -12.06 4.03 -10.35
N LEU A 73 -12.76 3.19 -11.12
CA LEU A 73 -12.62 1.74 -11.05
C LEU A 73 -11.20 1.28 -11.43
N LEU A 74 -10.66 1.84 -12.52
CA LEU A 74 -9.30 1.53 -12.98
C LEU A 74 -8.27 1.85 -11.90
N ASN A 75 -8.39 3.05 -11.33
CA ASN A 75 -7.48 3.49 -10.28
C ASN A 75 -7.64 2.65 -8.99
N ALA A 76 -8.87 2.34 -8.59
CA ALA A 76 -9.15 1.48 -7.46
C ALA A 76 -8.60 0.04 -7.64
N SER A 77 -8.47 -0.44 -8.88
CA SER A 77 -7.95 -1.78 -9.18
C SER A 77 -6.43 -1.80 -9.37
N PHE A 78 -5.86 -0.74 -9.97
CA PHE A 78 -4.44 -0.68 -10.30
C PHE A 78 -3.61 0.20 -9.35
N GLY A 79 -4.25 0.92 -8.42
CA GLY A 79 -3.55 1.71 -7.41
C GLY A 79 -2.58 0.85 -6.59
N ASN A 80 -3.03 -0.31 -6.13
CA ASN A 80 -2.20 -1.26 -5.37
C ASN A 80 -1.69 -2.44 -6.23
N ALA A 81 -1.53 -2.24 -7.54
CA ALA A 81 -1.10 -3.34 -8.41
C ALA A 81 0.35 -3.77 -8.14
N ALA A 82 1.22 -2.88 -7.70
CA ALA A 82 2.59 -3.23 -7.33
C ALA A 82 2.59 -4.20 -6.13
N GLU A 83 1.83 -3.89 -5.07
CA GLU A 83 1.67 -4.75 -3.89
C GLU A 83 1.08 -6.10 -4.27
N LEU A 84 0.03 -6.08 -5.08
CA LEU A 84 -0.60 -7.31 -5.55
C LEU A 84 0.38 -8.18 -6.33
N ILE A 85 1.19 -7.61 -7.22
CA ILE A 85 2.18 -8.35 -8.02
C ILE A 85 3.28 -8.92 -7.11
N ILE A 86 3.84 -8.12 -6.20
CA ILE A 86 4.86 -8.57 -5.25
C ILE A 86 4.30 -9.73 -4.41
N ALA A 87 3.09 -9.57 -3.88
CA ALA A 87 2.44 -10.60 -3.06
C ALA A 87 2.11 -11.86 -3.87
N LEU A 88 1.71 -11.75 -5.15
CA LEU A 88 1.51 -12.91 -6.04
C LEU A 88 2.82 -13.65 -6.33
N MET A 89 3.93 -12.93 -6.51
CA MET A 89 5.24 -13.56 -6.69
C MET A 89 5.69 -14.28 -5.42
N ALA A 90 5.49 -13.68 -4.24
CA ALA A 90 5.77 -14.31 -2.96
C ALA A 90 4.88 -15.53 -2.70
N LEU A 91 3.58 -15.44 -3.02
CA LEU A 91 2.62 -16.55 -2.93
C LEU A 91 3.03 -17.73 -3.84
N ARG A 92 3.41 -17.43 -5.08
CA ARG A 92 3.91 -18.43 -6.04
C ARG A 92 5.18 -19.12 -5.54
N ALA A 93 6.06 -18.38 -4.87
CA ALA A 93 7.31 -18.90 -4.29
C ALA A 93 7.09 -19.67 -2.97
N GLY A 94 5.87 -19.63 -2.39
CA GLY A 94 5.55 -20.31 -1.14
C GLY A 94 5.84 -19.50 0.13
N HIS A 95 6.25 -18.24 0.02
CA HIS A 95 6.52 -17.35 1.16
C HIS A 95 5.22 -16.78 1.74
N ILE A 96 4.38 -17.65 2.29
CA ILE A 96 3.05 -17.28 2.81
C ILE A 96 3.14 -16.27 3.94
N GLY A 97 4.13 -16.40 4.83
CA GLY A 97 4.38 -15.46 5.93
C GLY A 97 4.72 -14.06 5.41
N VAL A 98 5.57 -13.93 4.36
CA VAL A 98 5.85 -12.62 3.72
C VAL A 98 4.59 -12.02 3.12
N VAL A 99 3.73 -12.82 2.47
CA VAL A 99 2.46 -12.35 1.89
C VAL A 99 1.56 -11.78 2.98
N LYS A 100 1.32 -12.52 4.06
CA LYS A 100 0.49 -12.08 5.20
C LYS A 100 1.08 -10.83 5.84
N ALA A 101 2.37 -10.85 6.14
CA ALA A 101 3.08 -9.73 6.73
C ALA A 101 3.09 -8.49 5.83
N SER A 102 3.13 -8.63 4.50
CA SER A 102 3.03 -7.50 3.58
C SER A 102 1.63 -6.87 3.56
N ILE A 103 0.56 -7.66 3.67
CA ILE A 103 -0.82 -7.17 3.78
C ILE A 103 -0.98 -6.34 5.06
N THR A 104 -0.63 -6.89 6.22
CA THR A 104 -0.74 -6.20 7.52
C THR A 104 0.20 -5.01 7.59
N GLY A 105 1.41 -5.15 7.07
CA GLY A 105 2.41 -4.08 6.99
C GLY A 105 1.98 -2.90 6.13
N SER A 106 1.36 -3.15 4.99
CA SER A 106 0.82 -2.09 4.12
C SER A 106 -0.31 -1.31 4.83
N ILE A 107 -1.20 -2.00 5.55
CA ILE A 107 -2.24 -1.33 6.35
C ILE A 107 -1.60 -0.48 7.45
N ILE A 108 -0.71 -1.06 8.26
CA ILE A 108 -0.04 -0.37 9.37
C ILE A 108 0.82 0.79 8.85
N GLY A 109 1.58 0.56 7.78
CA GLY A 109 2.45 1.56 7.14
C GLY A 109 1.66 2.76 6.64
N ASN A 110 0.56 2.53 5.92
CA ASN A 110 -0.29 3.60 5.41
C ASN A 110 -0.95 4.41 6.54
N LEU A 111 -1.49 3.73 7.56
CA LEU A 111 -2.20 4.38 8.66
C LEU A 111 -1.29 5.10 9.65
N LEU A 112 -0.09 4.58 9.91
CA LEU A 112 0.80 5.14 10.93
C LEU A 112 1.98 5.90 10.34
N LEU A 113 2.71 5.32 9.39
CA LEU A 113 3.88 5.96 8.81
C LEU A 113 3.48 7.06 7.84
N VAL A 114 2.70 6.72 6.81
CA VAL A 114 2.36 7.66 5.73
C VAL A 114 1.49 8.79 6.24
N LEU A 115 0.40 8.44 6.92
CA LEU A 115 -0.48 9.44 7.50
C LEU A 115 0.26 10.27 8.56
N GLY A 116 1.09 9.63 9.40
CA GLY A 116 1.90 10.29 10.41
C GLY A 116 2.88 11.30 9.81
N VAL A 117 3.66 10.91 8.78
CA VAL A 117 4.56 11.83 8.08
C VAL A 117 3.78 12.94 7.38
N SER A 118 2.64 12.63 6.77
CA SER A 118 1.79 13.61 6.08
C SER A 118 1.27 14.67 7.05
N ILE A 119 0.68 14.25 8.17
CA ILE A 119 0.16 15.16 9.22
C ILE A 119 1.31 15.97 9.84
N PHE A 120 2.45 15.34 10.12
CA PHE A 120 3.61 16.03 10.67
C PHE A 120 4.16 17.09 9.69
N ALA A 121 4.44 16.70 8.44
CA ALA A 121 5.00 17.61 7.44
C ALA A 121 4.05 18.76 7.10
N GLY A 122 2.75 18.47 6.99
CA GLY A 122 1.73 19.48 6.79
C GLY A 122 1.55 20.37 8.01
N GLY A 123 1.49 19.78 9.20
CA GLY A 123 1.27 20.48 10.47
C GLY A 123 2.45 21.36 10.91
N VAL A 124 3.67 21.07 10.50
CA VAL A 124 4.82 21.98 10.67
C VAL A 124 4.67 23.24 9.82
N LYS A 125 4.07 23.12 8.63
CA LYS A 125 3.85 24.26 7.72
C LYS A 125 2.57 25.02 8.03
N TYR A 126 1.51 24.31 8.42
CA TYR A 126 0.19 24.86 8.71
C TYR A 126 -0.21 24.46 10.12
N LYS A 127 -0.61 25.45 10.97
CA LYS A 127 -0.95 25.19 12.38
C LYS A 127 -2.11 24.20 12.55
N HIS A 128 -3.09 24.25 11.65
CA HIS A 128 -4.25 23.38 11.58
C HIS A 128 -4.52 23.04 10.12
N GLN A 129 -4.82 21.79 9.84
CA GLN A 129 -5.25 21.34 8.53
C GLN A 129 -6.63 20.70 8.65
N LEU A 130 -7.57 21.24 7.89
CA LEU A 130 -8.96 20.77 7.91
C LEU A 130 -9.18 19.70 6.84
N PHE A 131 -10.08 18.75 7.13
CA PHE A 131 -10.54 17.74 6.20
C PHE A 131 -12.02 17.38 6.41
N ASN A 132 -12.63 16.73 5.42
CA ASN A 132 -14.04 16.34 5.46
C ASN A 132 -14.28 15.23 6.49
N LYS A 133 -14.77 15.62 7.66
CA LYS A 133 -15.08 14.74 8.78
C LYS A 133 -16.03 13.59 8.40
N THR A 134 -17.03 13.85 7.55
CA THR A 134 -18.03 12.84 7.17
C THR A 134 -17.41 11.77 6.28
N ALA A 135 -16.60 12.16 5.30
CA ALA A 135 -15.89 11.23 4.43
C ALA A 135 -14.84 10.43 5.22
N ALA A 136 -14.06 11.10 6.07
CA ALA A 136 -13.07 10.47 6.95
C ALA A 136 -13.70 9.40 7.86
N ARG A 137 -14.81 9.72 8.52
CA ARG A 137 -15.54 8.77 9.38
C ARG A 137 -16.10 7.57 8.62
N ALA A 138 -16.66 7.79 7.43
CA ALA A 138 -17.16 6.68 6.60
C ALA A 138 -16.04 5.69 6.26
N SER A 139 -14.87 6.21 5.89
CA SER A 139 -13.70 5.37 5.60
C SER A 139 -13.14 4.67 6.82
N CYS A 140 -13.06 5.35 7.96
CA CYS A 140 -12.63 4.72 9.21
C CYS A 140 -13.59 3.64 9.70
N THR A 141 -14.92 3.79 9.46
CA THR A 141 -15.88 2.71 9.73
C THR A 141 -15.62 1.48 8.89
N ALA A 142 -15.38 1.66 7.59
CA ALA A 142 -15.00 0.56 6.70
C ALA A 142 -13.66 -0.08 7.09
N LEU A 143 -12.71 0.72 7.60
CA LEU A 143 -11.42 0.23 8.10
C LEU A 143 -11.58 -0.64 9.35
N ILE A 144 -12.47 -0.27 10.27
CA ILE A 144 -12.79 -1.10 11.46
C ILE A 144 -13.42 -2.42 11.03
N LEU A 145 -14.33 -2.40 10.05
CA LEU A 145 -14.89 -3.63 9.47
C LEU A 145 -13.79 -4.52 8.86
N ALA A 146 -12.88 -3.93 8.10
CA ALA A 146 -11.74 -4.64 7.53
C ALA A 146 -10.84 -5.25 8.61
N ALA A 147 -10.50 -4.49 9.64
CA ALA A 147 -9.73 -4.98 10.78
C ALA A 147 -10.45 -6.14 11.49
N ALA A 148 -11.75 -6.04 11.72
CA ALA A 148 -12.54 -7.14 12.31
C ALA A 148 -12.49 -8.41 11.45
N ALA A 149 -12.54 -8.28 10.12
CA ALA A 149 -12.46 -9.41 9.21
C ALA A 149 -11.09 -10.12 9.24
N LEU A 150 -10.01 -9.41 9.54
CA LEU A 150 -8.67 -10.00 9.74
C LEU A 150 -8.53 -10.62 11.14
N VAL A 151 -9.23 -10.09 12.16
CA VAL A 151 -9.23 -10.63 13.53
C VAL A 151 -9.96 -11.98 13.61
N ILE A 152 -11.10 -12.09 12.95
CA ILE A 152 -12.01 -13.26 13.10
C ILE A 152 -11.35 -14.60 12.76
N PRO A 153 -10.61 -14.78 11.64
CA PRO A 153 -9.92 -16.03 11.34
C PRO A 153 -8.86 -16.41 12.39
N THR A 154 -8.13 -15.43 12.89
CA THR A 154 -7.11 -15.63 13.94
C THR A 154 -7.75 -16.08 15.27
N VAL A 155 -8.86 -15.43 15.66
CA VAL A 155 -9.61 -15.82 16.86
C VAL A 155 -10.20 -17.22 16.68
N PHE A 156 -10.77 -17.53 15.51
CA PHE A 156 -11.28 -18.85 15.19
C PHE A 156 -10.22 -19.93 15.31
N HIS A 157 -9.03 -19.71 14.72
CA HIS A 157 -7.92 -20.64 14.82
C HIS A 157 -7.60 -21.01 16.28
N HIS A 158 -7.42 -19.99 17.15
CA HIS A 158 -7.08 -20.20 18.55
C HIS A 158 -8.22 -20.82 19.37
N ALA A 159 -9.47 -20.44 19.11
CA ALA A 159 -10.62 -20.99 19.83
C ALA A 159 -10.91 -22.43 19.40
N ALA A 160 -10.85 -22.73 18.11
CA ALA A 160 -11.09 -24.05 17.58
C ALA A 160 -9.98 -25.05 17.93
N ALA A 161 -8.72 -24.60 18.03
CA ALA A 161 -7.58 -25.43 18.45
C ALA A 161 -7.76 -25.98 19.88
N GLN A 162 -8.53 -25.30 20.73
CA GLN A 162 -8.81 -25.73 22.10
C GLN A 162 -10.01 -26.69 22.21
N SER A 163 -10.75 -26.91 21.12
CA SER A 163 -11.96 -27.74 21.11
C SER A 163 -11.67 -29.12 20.52
N PRO A 164 -12.04 -30.24 21.18
CA PRO A 164 -11.87 -31.58 20.61
C PRO A 164 -12.55 -31.73 19.25
N GLY A 165 -11.74 -31.91 18.18
CA GLY A 165 -12.23 -32.03 16.80
C GLY A 165 -12.74 -30.72 16.18
N GLY A 166 -12.54 -29.58 16.84
CA GLY A 166 -13.07 -28.29 16.39
C GLY A 166 -12.23 -27.59 15.32
N TRP A 167 -10.94 -27.91 15.20
CA TRP A 167 -10.06 -27.30 14.21
C TRP A 167 -9.66 -28.29 13.11
N THR A 168 -9.80 -27.85 11.88
CA THR A 168 -9.22 -28.53 10.72
C THR A 168 -8.70 -27.48 9.73
N PRO A 169 -7.60 -27.74 9.00
CA PRO A 169 -7.13 -26.83 7.95
C PRO A 169 -8.19 -26.51 6.90
N ALA A 170 -9.07 -27.46 6.60
CA ALA A 170 -10.17 -27.26 5.66
C ALA A 170 -11.24 -26.29 6.20
N ALA A 171 -11.59 -26.36 7.49
CA ALA A 171 -12.54 -25.43 8.10
C ALA A 171 -12.02 -24.01 8.11
N GLU A 172 -10.74 -23.83 8.45
CA GLU A 172 -10.06 -22.52 8.44
C GLU A 172 -9.96 -21.93 7.02
N GLN A 173 -9.64 -22.77 6.05
CA GLN A 173 -9.59 -22.35 4.64
C GLN A 173 -10.98 -21.95 4.12
N ASN A 174 -12.02 -22.68 4.48
CA ASN A 174 -13.41 -22.37 4.10
C ASN A 174 -13.90 -21.08 4.77
N LEU A 175 -13.54 -20.85 6.05
CA LEU A 175 -13.83 -19.60 6.75
C LEU A 175 -13.15 -18.41 6.05
N SER A 176 -11.86 -18.55 5.74
CA SER A 176 -11.09 -17.52 5.02
C SER A 176 -11.68 -17.22 3.64
N LEU A 177 -12.11 -18.24 2.92
CA LEU A 177 -12.77 -18.09 1.62
C LEU A 177 -14.12 -17.37 1.75
N ALA A 178 -14.95 -17.72 2.73
CA ALA A 178 -16.22 -17.06 2.98
C ALA A 178 -16.03 -15.58 3.35
N ILE A 179 -15.06 -15.28 4.22
CA ILE A 179 -14.70 -13.90 4.58
C ILE A 179 -14.20 -13.14 3.35
N ALA A 180 -13.35 -13.74 2.53
CA ALA A 180 -12.85 -13.12 1.29
C ALA A 180 -13.99 -12.73 0.34
N PHE A 181 -15.04 -13.57 0.20
CA PHE A 181 -16.25 -13.23 -0.57
C PHE A 181 -16.99 -12.02 0.04
N VAL A 182 -17.13 -11.96 1.35
CA VAL A 182 -17.79 -10.83 2.02
C VAL A 182 -16.99 -9.55 1.83
N LEU A 183 -15.66 -9.61 1.96
CA LEU A 183 -14.78 -8.46 1.80
C LEU A 183 -14.83 -7.90 0.37
N ILE A 184 -14.71 -8.74 -0.65
CA ILE A 184 -14.77 -8.29 -2.05
C ILE A 184 -16.16 -7.75 -2.42
N ALA A 185 -17.24 -8.33 -1.89
CA ALA A 185 -18.60 -7.82 -2.07
C ALA A 185 -18.78 -6.45 -1.38
N THR A 186 -18.23 -6.29 -0.18
CA THR A 186 -18.22 -5.00 0.54
C THR A 186 -17.43 -3.95 -0.23
N TYR A 187 -16.28 -4.31 -0.79
CA TYR A 187 -15.51 -3.42 -1.67
C TYR A 187 -16.30 -2.99 -2.90
N GLY A 188 -16.97 -3.93 -3.57
CA GLY A 188 -17.86 -3.63 -4.70
C GLY A 188 -19.01 -2.68 -4.31
N ALA A 189 -19.65 -2.91 -3.17
CA ALA A 189 -20.69 -2.02 -2.64
C ALA A 189 -20.14 -0.61 -2.35
N MET A 190 -18.94 -0.51 -1.79
CA MET A 190 -18.26 0.75 -1.52
C MET A 190 -17.92 1.52 -2.81
N LEU A 191 -17.49 0.82 -3.87
CA LEU A 191 -17.28 1.42 -5.19
C LEU A 191 -18.59 1.94 -5.79
N VAL A 192 -19.67 1.16 -5.73
CA VAL A 192 -21.00 1.61 -6.20
C VAL A 192 -21.46 2.82 -5.40
N PHE A 193 -21.29 2.80 -4.08
CA PHE A 193 -21.65 3.93 -3.22
C PHE A 193 -20.92 5.21 -3.62
N SER A 194 -19.63 5.14 -3.78
CA SER A 194 -18.78 6.31 -4.00
C SER A 194 -18.74 6.79 -5.44
N LEU A 195 -18.83 5.89 -6.42
CA LEU A 195 -18.74 6.23 -7.86
C LEU A 195 -20.10 6.47 -8.52
N VAL A 196 -21.18 5.91 -7.96
CA VAL A 196 -22.49 5.94 -8.60
C VAL A 196 -23.53 6.69 -7.77
N THR A 197 -23.79 6.23 -6.51
CA THR A 197 -24.95 6.69 -5.77
C THR A 197 -24.73 7.94 -4.94
N HIS A 198 -23.53 8.15 -4.38
CA HIS A 198 -23.22 9.24 -3.44
C HIS A 198 -21.97 10.04 -3.85
N LYS A 199 -21.76 10.23 -5.15
CA LYS A 199 -20.61 10.98 -5.70
C LYS A 199 -20.40 12.34 -5.01
N GLN A 200 -21.48 13.05 -4.68
CA GLN A 200 -21.42 14.39 -4.09
C GLN A 200 -20.73 14.43 -2.73
N LEU A 201 -20.78 13.35 -1.96
CA LEU A 201 -20.09 13.28 -0.65
C LEU A 201 -18.58 13.30 -0.81
N PHE A 202 -18.08 12.89 -1.98
CA PHE A 202 -16.67 12.75 -2.30
C PHE A 202 -16.16 13.80 -3.29
N VAL A 203 -17.03 14.49 -4.03
CA VAL A 203 -16.68 15.54 -4.99
C VAL A 203 -16.66 16.94 -4.34
N GLY A 204 -17.48 17.17 -3.33
CA GLY A 204 -17.61 18.49 -2.68
C GLY A 204 -16.56 18.81 -1.62
N GLY A 205 -15.77 17.82 -1.18
CA GLY A 205 -14.78 17.95 -0.12
C GLY A 205 -13.37 17.52 -0.49
N GLY A 206 -13.06 17.38 -1.77
CA GLY A 206 -11.72 16.95 -2.19
C GLY A 206 -11.30 15.54 -1.72
N ALA A 207 -12.25 14.73 -1.24
CA ALA A 207 -11.92 13.50 -0.54
C ALA A 207 -12.39 12.22 -1.26
N HIS A 208 -11.60 11.31 -1.29
CA HIS A 208 -11.60 9.84 -1.19
C HIS A 208 -11.66 8.99 -2.45
N LEU A 209 -12.43 9.28 -3.46
CA LEU A 209 -12.38 8.54 -4.73
C LEU A 209 -12.12 9.47 -5.91
N GLY A 210 -12.41 10.76 -5.74
CA GLY A 210 -11.83 11.82 -6.56
C GLY A 210 -10.31 11.96 -6.34
N SER A 211 -9.80 11.68 -5.12
CA SER A 211 -8.37 11.64 -4.83
C SER A 211 -7.66 10.44 -5.46
N LEU A 212 -8.35 9.34 -5.68
CA LEU A 212 -7.84 8.26 -6.52
C LEU A 212 -7.55 8.74 -7.96
N ARG A 213 -8.16 9.85 -8.37
CA ARG A 213 -7.88 10.52 -9.65
C ARG A 213 -6.59 11.35 -9.61
N GLU A 214 -6.24 11.93 -8.46
CA GLU A 214 -5.01 12.73 -8.30
C GLU A 214 -3.82 11.90 -7.76
N THR A 215 -4.06 10.76 -7.07
CA THR A 215 -3.01 9.91 -6.48
C THR A 215 -2.16 9.15 -7.50
N SER A 216 -2.67 8.99 -8.72
CA SER A 216 -1.89 8.40 -9.81
C SER A 216 -0.94 9.39 -10.49
N ALA A 217 -0.95 10.67 -10.07
CA ALA A 217 0.03 11.62 -10.52
C ALA A 217 1.32 11.41 -9.71
N SER A 218 2.38 10.94 -10.36
CA SER A 218 3.75 10.93 -9.82
C SER A 218 4.09 12.26 -9.16
N PRO A 219 4.94 12.30 -8.12
CA PRO A 219 5.36 13.55 -7.46
C PRO A 219 5.91 14.61 -8.40
N SER A 220 6.35 14.23 -9.60
CA SER A 220 6.81 15.14 -10.63
C SER A 220 5.70 15.96 -11.30
N ALA A 221 4.44 15.49 -11.24
CA ALA A 221 3.29 16.19 -11.83
C ALA A 221 2.62 17.18 -10.86
N ALA A 222 2.93 17.07 -9.54
CA ALA A 222 2.31 17.92 -8.52
C ALA A 222 2.95 19.32 -8.39
N ASP A 223 4.05 19.59 -9.08
CA ASP A 223 4.81 20.85 -8.95
C ASP A 223 4.57 21.86 -10.07
N ASN A 224 3.78 21.49 -11.08
CA ASN A 224 3.40 22.41 -12.14
C ASN A 224 1.89 22.64 -12.10
N ASP A 225 1.49 23.90 -11.95
CA ASP A 225 0.22 24.44 -12.49
C ASP A 225 0.20 24.36 -14.03
N ASP A 226 1.10 23.59 -14.60
CA ASP A 226 1.19 23.24 -16.00
C ASP A 226 0.22 22.07 -16.24
N HIS A 227 -0.79 22.29 -17.06
CA HIS A 227 -1.65 21.26 -17.62
C HIS A 227 -0.77 20.32 -18.45
N GLY A 228 -0.09 19.39 -17.76
CA GLY A 228 0.76 18.39 -18.38
C GLY A 228 -0.04 17.65 -19.43
N GLU A 229 0.49 17.57 -20.64
CA GLU A 229 -0.14 16.97 -21.79
C GLU A 229 -0.65 15.56 -21.44
N ILE A 230 -1.99 15.36 -21.52
CA ILE A 230 -2.59 14.05 -21.24
C ILE A 230 -2.03 13.07 -22.25
N TRP A 231 -1.41 12.00 -21.81
CA TRP A 231 -0.77 11.03 -22.68
C TRP A 231 -1.75 10.40 -23.65
N PRO A 232 -1.35 10.14 -24.90
CA PRO A 232 -2.11 9.28 -25.81
C PRO A 232 -2.38 7.92 -25.14
N VAL A 233 -3.59 7.39 -25.31
CA VAL A 233 -4.02 6.12 -24.72
C VAL A 233 -3.00 4.99 -24.98
N GLY A 234 -2.49 4.91 -26.20
CA GLY A 234 -1.47 3.92 -26.58
C GLY A 234 -0.19 4.04 -25.77
N LYS A 235 0.30 5.27 -25.50
CA LYS A 235 1.46 5.51 -24.65
C LYS A 235 1.19 5.09 -23.19
N ALA A 236 0.03 5.47 -22.65
CA ALA A 236 -0.34 5.13 -21.28
C ALA A 236 -0.46 3.61 -21.08
N ILE A 237 -1.11 2.90 -22.03
CA ILE A 237 -1.18 1.43 -22.02
C ILE A 237 0.21 0.80 -22.13
N ALA A 238 1.04 1.27 -23.06
CA ALA A 238 2.39 0.71 -23.24
C ALA A 238 3.26 0.87 -21.99
N VAL A 239 3.20 2.04 -21.33
CA VAL A 239 3.92 2.28 -20.08
C VAL A 239 3.34 1.42 -18.96
N LEU A 240 2.01 1.31 -18.83
CA LEU A 240 1.37 0.48 -17.82
C LEU A 240 1.77 -0.99 -17.96
N VAL A 241 1.68 -1.55 -19.16
CA VAL A 241 2.07 -2.95 -19.44
C VAL A 241 3.56 -3.15 -19.21
N GLY A 242 4.41 -2.23 -19.69
CA GLY A 242 5.86 -2.31 -19.50
C GLY A 242 6.26 -2.23 -18.02
N ALA A 243 5.68 -1.30 -17.26
CA ALA A 243 5.93 -1.17 -15.83
C ALA A 243 5.42 -2.39 -15.06
N THR A 244 4.23 -2.90 -15.37
CA THR A 244 3.69 -4.12 -14.78
C THR A 244 4.61 -5.32 -14.99
N ALA A 245 5.10 -5.53 -16.21
CA ALA A 245 6.03 -6.59 -16.52
C ALA A 245 7.38 -6.42 -15.79
N ALA A 246 7.88 -5.20 -15.70
CA ALA A 246 9.12 -4.90 -15.00
C ALA A 246 8.99 -5.10 -13.49
N VAL A 247 7.88 -4.65 -12.86
CA VAL A 247 7.58 -4.94 -11.44
C VAL A 247 7.54 -6.44 -11.21
N ALA A 248 6.81 -7.19 -12.03
CA ALA A 248 6.72 -8.65 -11.88
C ALA A 248 8.10 -9.32 -11.96
N TRP A 249 8.94 -8.92 -12.92
CA TRP A 249 10.26 -9.48 -13.09
C TRP A 249 11.21 -9.17 -11.91
N ILE A 250 11.24 -7.90 -11.47
CA ILE A 250 12.12 -7.51 -10.36
C ILE A 250 11.58 -8.05 -9.03
N SER A 251 10.26 -8.21 -8.88
CA SER A 251 9.67 -8.86 -7.71
C SER A 251 10.09 -10.34 -7.59
N GLU A 252 10.32 -11.04 -8.70
CA GLU A 252 10.90 -12.40 -8.67
C GLU A 252 12.33 -12.39 -8.09
N PHE A 253 13.14 -11.36 -8.40
CA PHE A 253 14.48 -11.22 -7.81
C PHE A 253 14.38 -10.89 -6.31
N LEU A 254 13.49 -9.95 -5.95
CA LEU A 254 13.24 -9.56 -4.56
C LEU A 254 12.84 -10.78 -3.71
N VAL A 255 11.82 -11.50 -4.16
CA VAL A 255 11.26 -12.66 -3.45
C VAL A 255 12.27 -13.80 -3.37
N GLY A 256 12.98 -14.09 -4.45
CA GLY A 256 14.02 -15.14 -4.47
C GLY A 256 15.23 -14.85 -3.58
N ALA A 257 15.40 -13.60 -3.13
CA ALA A 257 16.49 -13.20 -2.24
C ALA A 257 16.04 -12.97 -0.78
N VAL A 258 14.74 -13.15 -0.47
CA VAL A 258 14.17 -12.88 0.87
C VAL A 258 14.85 -13.70 1.97
N GLU A 259 14.96 -15.01 1.81
CA GLU A 259 15.55 -15.88 2.85
C GLU A 259 17.00 -15.52 3.16
N ALA A 260 17.80 -15.27 2.11
CA ALA A 260 19.20 -14.86 2.30
C ALA A 260 19.31 -13.50 2.99
N ALA A 261 18.39 -12.56 2.68
CA ALA A 261 18.33 -11.26 3.34
C ALA A 261 17.93 -11.40 4.81
N GLN A 262 16.96 -12.25 5.14
CA GLN A 262 16.55 -12.55 6.52
C GLN A 262 17.72 -13.06 7.34
N HIS A 263 18.43 -14.07 6.84
CA HIS A 263 19.58 -14.66 7.53
C HIS A 263 20.72 -13.65 7.72
N SER A 264 21.05 -12.86 6.69
CA SER A 264 22.18 -11.94 6.76
C SER A 264 21.90 -10.68 7.59
N LEU A 265 20.65 -10.22 7.63
CA LEU A 265 20.22 -9.06 8.41
C LEU A 265 19.76 -9.43 9.83
N GLY A 266 19.59 -10.72 10.12
CA GLY A 266 19.11 -11.21 11.42
C GLY A 266 17.66 -10.80 11.70
N VAL A 267 16.81 -10.69 10.66
CA VAL A 267 15.42 -10.26 10.78
C VAL A 267 14.44 -11.39 10.43
N THR A 268 13.24 -11.34 11.01
CA THR A 268 12.20 -12.34 10.77
C THR A 268 11.46 -12.11 9.44
N GLU A 269 10.80 -13.15 8.94
CA GLU A 269 9.91 -13.06 7.77
C GLU A 269 8.83 -11.99 7.96
N VAL A 270 8.25 -11.93 9.16
CA VAL A 270 7.24 -10.92 9.52
C VAL A 270 7.82 -9.51 9.45
N PHE A 271 9.01 -9.29 9.98
CA PHE A 271 9.66 -7.97 9.89
C PHE A 271 9.92 -7.55 8.44
N VAL A 272 10.42 -8.46 7.61
CA VAL A 272 10.66 -8.18 6.18
C VAL A 272 9.36 -7.81 5.47
N GLY A 273 8.28 -8.57 5.70
CA GLY A 273 6.97 -8.31 5.09
C GLY A 273 6.35 -7.00 5.58
N VAL A 274 6.26 -6.82 6.91
CA VAL A 274 5.58 -5.66 7.54
C VAL A 274 6.32 -4.34 7.26
N ILE A 275 7.64 -4.34 7.31
CA ILE A 275 8.40 -3.08 7.23
C ILE A 275 8.97 -2.87 5.82
N ILE A 276 9.70 -3.85 5.27
CA ILE A 276 10.45 -3.64 4.04
C ILE A 276 9.54 -3.75 2.81
N VAL A 277 8.88 -4.88 2.62
CA VAL A 277 8.07 -5.15 1.42
C VAL A 277 6.90 -4.17 1.35
N ALA A 278 6.20 -3.95 2.46
CA ALA A 278 5.10 -3.00 2.54
C ALA A 278 5.52 -1.55 2.20
N THR A 279 6.65 -1.09 2.73
CA THR A 279 7.16 0.26 2.44
C THR A 279 7.55 0.43 0.98
N VAL A 280 8.15 -0.60 0.38
CA VAL A 280 8.58 -0.57 -1.03
C VAL A 280 7.39 -0.54 -1.97
N GLY A 281 6.39 -1.39 -1.75
CA GLY A 281 5.18 -1.45 -2.55
C GLY A 281 4.45 -0.11 -2.59
N ASN A 282 4.29 0.52 -1.44
CA ASN A 282 3.51 1.75 -1.26
C ASN A 282 4.33 3.06 -1.41
N ALA A 283 5.61 3.01 -1.76
CA ALA A 283 6.50 4.19 -1.73
C ALA A 283 6.01 5.36 -2.61
N ALA A 284 5.39 5.07 -3.75
CA ALA A 284 4.83 6.09 -4.65
C ALA A 284 3.64 6.82 -4.01
N GLU A 285 2.73 6.06 -3.35
CA GLU A 285 1.58 6.61 -2.63
C GLU A 285 2.04 7.43 -1.43
N HIS A 286 3.06 6.96 -0.69
CA HIS A 286 3.65 7.68 0.43
C HIS A 286 4.10 9.08 0.02
N SER A 287 4.88 9.17 -1.05
CA SER A 287 5.38 10.44 -1.58
C SER A 287 4.24 11.39 -1.97
N THR A 288 3.18 10.86 -2.58
CA THR A 288 2.01 11.64 -3.00
C THR A 288 1.24 12.17 -1.79
N ALA A 289 0.94 11.34 -0.79
CA ALA A 289 0.21 11.73 0.41
C ALA A 289 0.93 12.88 1.17
N ILE A 290 2.26 12.74 1.36
CA ILE A 290 3.08 13.76 2.02
C ILE A 290 3.03 15.07 1.23
N THR A 291 3.18 15.01 -0.09
CA THR A 291 3.14 16.19 -0.96
C THR A 291 1.79 16.90 -0.88
N MET A 292 0.68 16.18 -0.84
CA MET A 292 -0.66 16.75 -0.71
C MET A 292 -0.85 17.45 0.65
N ALA A 293 -0.41 16.83 1.75
CA ALA A 293 -0.44 17.45 3.07
C ALA A 293 0.38 18.74 3.12
N MET A 294 1.58 18.76 2.52
CA MET A 294 2.43 19.94 2.41
C MET A 294 1.83 21.08 1.55
N LYS A 295 0.84 20.76 0.69
CA LYS A 295 0.05 21.71 -0.10
C LYS A 295 -1.27 22.11 0.59
N ASN A 296 -1.46 21.78 1.87
CA ASN A 296 -2.68 21.99 2.64
C ASN A 296 -3.92 21.26 2.06
N LYS A 297 -3.72 20.12 1.41
CA LYS A 297 -4.75 19.24 0.87
C LYS A 297 -4.85 17.98 1.74
N MET A 298 -5.19 18.16 3.03
CA MET A 298 -5.19 17.07 4.02
C MET A 298 -6.26 16.02 3.72
N ASP A 299 -7.39 16.42 3.13
CA ASP A 299 -8.41 15.50 2.61
C ASP A 299 -7.80 14.44 1.68
N LEU A 300 -6.93 14.89 0.76
CA LEU A 300 -6.29 14.00 -0.21
C LEU A 300 -5.27 13.09 0.48
N ALA A 301 -4.45 13.63 1.38
CA ALA A 301 -3.44 12.86 2.10
C ALA A 301 -4.07 11.75 2.95
N LEU A 302 -5.12 12.08 3.71
CA LEU A 302 -5.89 11.12 4.50
C LEU A 302 -6.60 10.11 3.59
N GLY A 303 -7.13 10.58 2.46
CA GLY A 303 -7.75 9.77 1.44
C GLY A 303 -6.83 8.72 0.85
N ILE A 304 -5.59 9.07 0.56
CA ILE A 304 -4.58 8.14 0.06
C ILE A 304 -4.27 7.10 1.14
N ALA A 305 -3.92 7.52 2.34
CA ALA A 305 -3.46 6.62 3.39
C ALA A 305 -4.57 5.63 3.83
N VAL A 306 -5.77 6.12 4.14
CA VAL A 306 -6.88 5.27 4.57
C VAL A 306 -7.48 4.49 3.40
N GLY A 307 -7.57 5.11 2.21
CA GLY A 307 -8.10 4.48 1.01
C GLY A 307 -7.25 3.30 0.54
N SER A 308 -5.92 3.45 0.50
CA SER A 308 -4.99 2.36 0.18
C SER A 308 -5.10 1.22 1.20
N SER A 309 -5.15 1.54 2.51
CA SER A 309 -5.37 0.53 3.55
C SER A 309 -6.66 -0.27 3.34
N LEU A 310 -7.76 0.40 2.97
CA LEU A 310 -9.03 -0.25 2.64
C LEU A 310 -8.94 -1.13 1.40
N GLN A 311 -8.27 -0.67 0.35
CA GLN A 311 -8.07 -1.46 -0.87
C GLN A 311 -7.25 -2.71 -0.58
N ILE A 312 -6.21 -2.61 0.24
CA ILE A 312 -5.40 -3.78 0.63
C ILE A 312 -6.25 -4.78 1.40
N ALA A 313 -7.02 -4.34 2.39
CA ALA A 313 -7.81 -5.23 3.23
C ALA A 313 -9.05 -5.81 2.52
N LEU A 314 -9.78 -4.98 1.74
CA LEU A 314 -11.07 -5.37 1.14
C LEU A 314 -10.94 -5.91 -0.29
N PHE A 315 -9.82 -5.67 -0.98
CA PHE A 315 -9.61 -6.09 -2.36
C PHE A 315 -8.37 -6.98 -2.52
N VAL A 316 -7.17 -6.49 -2.16
CA VAL A 316 -5.91 -7.23 -2.40
C VAL A 316 -5.88 -8.54 -1.62
N ALA A 317 -6.18 -8.52 -0.33
CA ALA A 317 -6.18 -9.72 0.51
C ALA A 317 -7.18 -10.79 0.02
N PRO A 318 -8.46 -10.48 -0.28
CA PRO A 318 -9.37 -11.43 -0.90
C PRO A 318 -8.90 -11.95 -2.26
N VAL A 319 -8.38 -11.09 -3.13
CA VAL A 319 -7.85 -11.50 -4.44
C VAL A 319 -6.71 -12.50 -4.27
N LEU A 320 -5.81 -12.28 -3.31
CA LEU A 320 -4.72 -13.22 -3.02
C LEU A 320 -5.24 -14.56 -2.48
N VAL A 321 -6.28 -14.56 -1.64
CA VAL A 321 -6.96 -15.80 -1.21
C VAL A 321 -7.49 -16.56 -2.41
N PHE A 322 -8.23 -15.91 -3.32
CA PHE A 322 -8.75 -16.56 -4.54
C PHE A 322 -7.61 -17.03 -5.46
N ALA A 323 -6.61 -16.19 -5.69
CA ALA A 323 -5.46 -16.52 -6.53
C ALA A 323 -4.65 -17.72 -5.99
N SER A 324 -4.62 -17.90 -4.65
CA SER A 324 -3.92 -19.01 -4.01
C SER A 324 -4.42 -20.38 -4.46
N TYR A 325 -5.67 -20.46 -4.96
CA TYR A 325 -6.22 -21.70 -5.50
C TYR A 325 -5.56 -22.14 -6.81
N ALA A 326 -4.85 -21.27 -7.49
CA ALA A 326 -4.05 -21.60 -8.67
C ALA A 326 -2.61 -22.06 -8.32
N PHE A 327 -2.21 -22.00 -7.04
CA PHE A 327 -0.87 -22.34 -6.57
C PHE A 327 -0.89 -23.55 -5.62
N PRO A 328 0.26 -24.21 -5.39
CA PRO A 328 0.36 -25.34 -4.46
C PRO A 328 0.02 -24.99 -3.01
N HIS A 329 0.37 -23.76 -2.60
CA HIS A 329 0.18 -23.27 -1.24
C HIS A 329 -1.07 -22.38 -1.16
N ARG A 330 -2.03 -22.76 -0.29
CA ARG A 330 -3.23 -21.98 -0.06
C ARG A 330 -2.97 -20.84 0.91
N LEU A 331 -3.49 -19.67 0.61
CA LEU A 331 -3.49 -18.53 1.52
C LEU A 331 -4.80 -18.54 2.32
N ASN A 332 -4.71 -18.51 3.63
CA ASN A 332 -5.82 -18.23 4.54
C ASN A 332 -5.67 -16.81 5.11
N LEU A 333 -6.73 -16.30 5.74
CA LEU A 333 -6.75 -15.00 6.41
C LEU A 333 -6.44 -15.09 7.92
N GLU A 334 -5.86 -16.20 8.36
CA GLU A 334 -5.31 -16.31 9.70
C GLU A 334 -3.96 -15.60 9.74
N PHE A 335 -3.83 -14.60 10.58
CA PHE A 335 -2.62 -13.80 10.81
C PHE A 335 -2.07 -14.11 12.20
N THR A 336 -0.84 -13.70 12.47
CA THR A 336 -0.31 -13.80 13.83
C THR A 336 -1.00 -12.81 14.77
N ILE A 337 -1.09 -13.13 16.05
CA ILE A 337 -1.67 -12.22 17.06
C ILE A 337 -0.99 -10.85 17.04
N PRO A 338 0.37 -10.74 16.95
CA PRO A 338 1.04 -9.45 16.83
C PRO A 338 0.57 -8.61 15.65
N GLU A 339 0.41 -9.21 14.47
CA GLU A 339 -0.05 -8.51 13.26
C GLU A 339 -1.47 -7.99 13.42
N VAL A 340 -2.38 -8.83 13.92
CA VAL A 340 -3.78 -8.47 14.15
C VAL A 340 -3.90 -7.34 15.17
N VAL A 341 -3.19 -7.43 16.29
CA VAL A 341 -3.18 -6.39 17.32
C VAL A 341 -2.66 -5.07 16.77
N ALA A 342 -1.58 -5.10 15.99
CA ALA A 342 -1.02 -3.91 15.36
C ALA A 342 -1.99 -3.25 14.37
N VAL A 343 -2.69 -4.02 13.54
CA VAL A 343 -3.72 -3.51 12.62
C VAL A 343 -4.88 -2.88 13.39
N VAL A 344 -5.38 -3.55 14.44
CA VAL A 344 -6.48 -3.00 15.28
C VAL A 344 -6.09 -1.70 15.95
N ILE A 345 -4.90 -1.62 16.52
CA ILE A 345 -4.38 -0.40 17.16
C ILE A 345 -4.25 0.72 16.10
N ALA A 346 -3.67 0.43 14.94
CA ALA A 346 -3.52 1.40 13.85
C ALA A 346 -4.89 1.93 13.38
N ALA A 347 -5.85 1.06 13.13
CA ALA A 347 -7.20 1.44 12.73
C ALA A 347 -7.91 2.27 13.82
N PHE A 348 -7.77 1.88 15.10
CA PHE A 348 -8.37 2.61 16.22
C PHE A 348 -7.81 4.03 16.37
N VAL A 349 -6.47 4.19 16.38
CA VAL A 349 -5.83 5.49 16.53
C VAL A 349 -6.14 6.39 15.33
N THR A 350 -6.11 5.86 14.11
CA THR A 350 -6.50 6.61 12.91
C THR A 350 -7.96 7.08 12.99
N ASN A 351 -8.88 6.24 13.48
CA ASN A 351 -10.28 6.62 13.66
C ASN A 351 -10.46 7.75 14.71
N GLN A 352 -9.64 7.78 15.76
CA GLN A 352 -9.67 8.86 16.75
C GLN A 352 -9.24 10.20 16.11
N ILE A 353 -8.13 10.20 15.37
CA ILE A 353 -7.61 11.40 14.68
C ILE A 353 -8.58 11.88 13.60
N ALA A 354 -9.19 10.97 12.84
CA ALA A 354 -10.18 11.34 11.83
C ALA A 354 -11.52 11.85 12.40
N GLY A 355 -11.71 11.75 13.71
CA GLY A 355 -12.98 11.99 14.39
C GLY A 355 -13.40 13.45 14.50
N ASP A 356 -12.49 14.41 14.56
CA ASP A 356 -12.77 15.85 14.75
C ASP A 356 -12.79 16.66 13.45
N GLY A 357 -12.16 16.18 12.39
CA GLY A 357 -12.12 16.83 11.07
C GLY A 357 -10.98 17.81 10.90
N GLU A 358 -10.04 17.81 11.83
CA GLU A 358 -8.82 18.63 11.78
C GLU A 358 -7.60 17.81 12.21
N SER A 359 -6.41 18.23 11.82
CA SER A 359 -5.16 17.61 12.25
C SER A 359 -4.09 18.65 12.58
N ASN A 360 -3.17 18.25 13.45
CA ASN A 360 -2.04 19.04 13.92
C ASN A 360 -0.74 18.20 13.94
N TRP A 361 0.42 18.86 13.98
CA TRP A 361 1.71 18.19 13.89
C TRP A 361 1.94 17.16 15.02
N LEU A 362 1.35 17.35 16.20
CA LEU A 362 1.53 16.43 17.34
C LEU A 362 0.88 15.07 17.09
N GLU A 363 -0.28 15.04 16.45
CA GLU A 363 -0.92 13.78 16.02
C GLU A 363 -0.04 13.02 15.02
N GLY A 364 0.62 13.75 14.09
CA GLY A 364 1.61 13.15 13.21
C GLY A 364 2.75 12.50 13.97
N VAL A 365 3.30 13.16 15.00
CA VAL A 365 4.34 12.59 15.87
C VAL A 365 3.83 11.36 16.62
N GLN A 366 2.60 11.37 17.11
CA GLN A 366 2.00 10.23 17.84
C GLN A 366 1.85 9.01 16.93
N LEU A 367 1.40 9.18 15.69
CA LEU A 367 1.32 8.08 14.71
C LEU A 367 2.71 7.52 14.39
N LEU A 368 3.70 8.39 14.16
CA LEU A 368 5.08 7.98 13.90
C LEU A 368 5.70 7.27 15.09
N ALA A 369 5.48 7.76 16.31
CA ALA A 369 5.95 7.09 17.51
C ALA A 369 5.35 5.68 17.64
N LEU A 370 4.05 5.53 17.39
CA LEU A 370 3.39 4.24 17.39
C LEU A 370 3.95 3.31 16.30
N TYR A 371 4.19 3.81 15.08
CA TYR A 371 4.84 3.03 14.02
C TYR A 371 6.22 2.53 14.43
N LEU A 372 7.04 3.40 15.05
CA LEU A 372 8.37 3.04 15.53
C LEU A 372 8.31 1.99 16.66
N ILE A 373 7.37 2.13 17.60
CA ILE A 373 7.14 1.14 18.66
C ILE A 373 6.81 -0.23 18.07
N LEU A 374 5.88 -0.27 17.10
CA LEU A 374 5.53 -1.51 16.41
C LEU A 374 6.69 -2.05 15.58
N GLY A 375 7.48 -1.19 14.92
CA GLY A 375 8.68 -1.60 14.19
C GLY A 375 9.71 -2.26 15.10
N VAL A 376 9.98 -1.67 16.27
CA VAL A 376 10.85 -2.26 17.31
C VAL A 376 10.27 -3.59 17.81
N PHE A 377 8.97 -3.64 18.07
CA PHE A 377 8.30 -4.86 18.49
C PHE A 377 8.45 -6.00 17.46
N PHE A 378 8.18 -5.74 16.18
CA PHE A 378 8.35 -6.74 15.11
C PHE A 378 9.81 -7.15 14.90
N TYR A 379 10.78 -6.25 15.17
CA TYR A 379 12.20 -6.58 15.10
C TYR A 379 12.62 -7.61 16.17
N PHE A 380 12.11 -7.45 17.40
CA PHE A 380 12.42 -8.36 18.51
C PHE A 380 11.49 -9.58 18.58
N LEU A 381 10.50 -9.67 17.72
CA LEU A 381 9.59 -10.83 17.69
C LEU A 381 10.38 -12.08 17.27
N PRO A 382 10.37 -13.14 18.07
CA PRO A 382 11.06 -14.37 17.70
C PRO A 382 10.44 -15.00 16.45
N ALA A 383 11.27 -15.61 15.62
CA ALA A 383 10.78 -16.40 14.49
C ALA A 383 9.88 -17.53 15.02
N THR A 384 8.64 -17.56 14.57
CA THR A 384 7.76 -18.71 14.82
C THR A 384 8.20 -19.87 13.95
N HIS A 385 8.71 -20.93 14.57
CA HIS A 385 9.09 -22.19 13.92
C HIS A 385 7.87 -23.05 13.61
#